data_38347af42bebb314066744a1d3bb1a42
#
_entry.id   38347af42bebb314066744a1d3bb1a42
#
_cell.length_a   1.000
_cell.length_b   1.000
_cell.length_c   1.000
_cell.angle_alpha   90.00
_cell.angle_beta   90.00
_cell.angle_gamma   90.00
#
_symmetry.space_group_name_H-M   'P 1'
#
loop_
_entity.id
_entity.type
_entity.pdbx_description
1 polymer ?
#
loop_
_entity_poly.entity_id
_entity_poly.type
_entity_poly.pdbx_seq_one_letter_code
_entity_poly.pdbx_strand_id
1 'polypeptide(L)'
;MTTFNHVSDLNIPELNDVLMTLPELKTKTFDRTRFYITPEGNHYPSITTVLSIRNKEGLMKWRKRVGDDVANYVSRTAAMRGTKVHHMCEDYLNNENMERHKKEFLPYALFNQLADKALCNIDNIYAQEC
;
A
#
# COMPACT_ATOMS: atom_id res chain seq x y z
N MET A 1 15.27 -1.69 -18.47
CA MET A 1 14.26 -1.12 -17.56
C MET A 1 12.97 -1.89 -17.79
N THR A 2 12.40 -2.47 -16.78
CA THR A 2 11.13 -3.19 -16.91
C THR A 2 10.03 -2.15 -17.07
N THR A 3 9.21 -2.26 -18.12
CA THR A 3 8.05 -1.41 -18.35
C THR A 3 6.81 -2.24 -18.12
N PHE A 4 5.93 -1.77 -17.26
CA PHE A 4 4.66 -2.45 -16.96
C PHE A 4 3.58 -2.02 -17.93
N ASN A 5 2.75 -2.98 -18.36
CA ASN A 5 1.59 -2.71 -19.18
C ASN A 5 0.39 -2.34 -18.28
N HIS A 6 -0.25 -1.22 -18.58
CA HIS A 6 -1.50 -0.84 -17.94
C HIS A 6 -2.66 -1.16 -18.87
N VAL A 7 -3.68 -1.81 -18.35
CA VAL A 7 -4.83 -2.25 -19.16
C VAL A 7 -5.63 -1.06 -19.68
N SER A 8 -5.63 0.06 -18.95
CA SER A 8 -6.20 1.34 -19.42
C SER A 8 -5.60 1.84 -20.73
N ASP A 9 -4.33 1.50 -21.00
CA ASP A 9 -3.62 1.95 -22.20
C ASP A 9 -3.98 1.11 -23.46
N LEU A 10 -4.62 -0.05 -23.25
CA LEU A 10 -5.03 -0.95 -24.35
C LEU A 10 -6.27 -0.47 -25.12
N ASN A 11 -6.90 0.61 -24.67
CA ASN A 11 -8.06 1.24 -25.29
C ASN A 11 -9.20 0.24 -25.63
N ILE A 12 -9.50 -0.66 -24.68
CA ILE A 12 -10.61 -1.61 -24.75
C ILE A 12 -11.84 -0.92 -24.13
N PRO A 13 -12.86 -0.50 -24.94
CA PRO A 13 -13.95 0.34 -24.46
C PRO A 13 -14.71 -0.27 -23.26
N GLU A 14 -15.08 -1.56 -23.35
CA GLU A 14 -15.84 -2.24 -22.30
C GLU A 14 -15.06 -2.29 -20.96
N LEU A 15 -13.74 -2.40 -21.01
CA LEU A 15 -12.89 -2.47 -19.84
C LEU A 15 -12.61 -1.10 -19.27
N ASN A 16 -12.40 -0.11 -20.12
CA ASN A 16 -12.21 1.27 -19.71
C ASN A 16 -13.46 1.80 -19.01
N ASP A 17 -14.65 1.50 -19.51
CA ASP A 17 -15.90 1.87 -18.86
C ASP A 17 -16.00 1.27 -17.44
N VAL A 18 -15.63 0.01 -17.26
CA VAL A 18 -15.62 -0.64 -15.94
C VAL A 18 -14.59 0.04 -15.01
N LEU A 19 -13.38 0.30 -15.47
CA LEU A 19 -12.32 0.93 -14.68
C LEU A 19 -12.66 2.38 -14.31
N MET A 20 -13.29 3.12 -15.23
CA MET A 20 -13.73 4.50 -15.00
C MET A 20 -14.93 4.59 -14.05
N THR A 21 -15.70 3.51 -13.91
CA THR A 21 -16.87 3.44 -13.04
C THR A 21 -16.59 2.86 -11.65
N LEU A 22 -15.33 2.48 -11.36
CA LEU A 22 -14.97 2.02 -10.01
C LEU A 22 -15.25 3.14 -9.00
N PRO A 23 -16.16 2.93 -8.03
CA PRO A 23 -16.51 3.97 -7.10
C PRO A 23 -15.35 4.29 -6.16
N GLU A 24 -15.05 5.56 -5.98
CA GLU A 24 -14.18 5.99 -4.90
C GLU A 24 -14.87 5.74 -3.55
N LEU A 25 -14.35 4.79 -2.78
CA LEU A 25 -14.93 4.43 -1.51
C LEU A 25 -14.55 5.45 -0.43
N LYS A 26 -15.56 6.02 0.20
CA LYS A 26 -15.37 6.89 1.37
C LYS A 26 -14.83 6.08 2.55
N THR A 27 -13.97 6.68 3.33
CA THR A 27 -13.45 6.06 4.55
C THR A 27 -13.96 6.77 5.80
N LYS A 28 -14.20 6.02 6.86
CA LYS A 28 -14.55 6.54 8.17
C LYS A 28 -13.81 5.78 9.26
N THR A 29 -13.31 6.52 10.25
CA THR A 29 -12.60 5.90 11.38
C THR A 29 -13.50 5.92 12.61
N PHE A 30 -13.78 4.73 13.15
CA PHE A 30 -14.45 4.53 14.42
C PHE A 30 -13.54 3.77 15.36
N ASP A 31 -13.41 4.25 16.57
CA ASP A 31 -12.60 3.62 17.63
C ASP A 31 -11.24 3.13 17.12
N ARG A 32 -10.51 4.03 16.44
CA ARG A 32 -9.21 3.80 15.79
C ARG A 32 -9.20 2.73 14.69
N THR A 33 -10.37 2.26 14.27
CA THR A 33 -10.53 1.31 13.19
C THR A 33 -11.05 2.00 11.92
N ARG A 34 -10.37 1.80 10.82
CA ARG A 34 -10.73 2.37 9.52
C ARG A 34 -11.69 1.45 8.79
N PHE A 35 -12.82 2.00 8.36
CA PHE A 35 -13.80 1.32 7.53
C PHE A 35 -13.93 2.00 6.18
N TYR A 36 -14.18 1.20 5.15
CA TYR A 36 -14.63 1.65 3.84
C TYR A 36 -16.15 1.58 3.79
N ILE A 37 -16.77 2.59 3.20
CA ILE A 37 -18.22 2.71 3.08
C ILE A 37 -18.58 2.48 1.62
N THR A 38 -19.41 1.47 1.34
CA THR A 38 -19.91 1.22 -0.01
C THR A 38 -21.01 2.21 -0.38
N PRO A 39 -21.33 2.35 -1.69
CA PRO A 39 -22.45 3.19 -2.14
C PRO A 39 -23.79 2.83 -1.47
N GLU A 40 -23.99 1.55 -1.11
CA GLU A 40 -25.18 1.07 -0.40
C GLU A 40 -25.15 1.35 1.10
N GLY A 41 -24.09 1.97 1.60
CA GLY A 41 -23.93 2.32 3.01
C GLY A 41 -23.38 1.23 3.92
N ASN A 42 -22.90 0.12 3.37
CA ASN A 42 -22.27 -0.94 4.16
C ASN A 42 -20.87 -0.53 4.59
N HIS A 43 -20.46 -0.95 5.78
CA HIS A 43 -19.16 -0.64 6.36
C HIS A 43 -18.28 -1.90 6.39
N TYR A 44 -17.15 -1.86 5.70
CA TYR A 44 -16.17 -2.95 5.69
C TYR A 44 -14.85 -2.49 6.30
N PRO A 45 -14.25 -3.26 7.23
CA PRO A 45 -12.92 -2.93 7.75
C PRO A 45 -11.87 -3.03 6.63
N SER A 46 -10.82 -2.21 6.71
CA SER A 46 -9.71 -2.30 5.77
C SER A 46 -9.00 -3.66 5.89
N ILE A 47 -8.38 -4.13 4.81
CA ILE A 47 -7.62 -5.38 4.81
C ILE A 47 -6.50 -5.34 5.88
N THR A 48 -5.84 -4.20 6.05
CA THR A 48 -4.81 -4.02 7.09
C THR A 48 -5.39 -4.13 8.49
N THR A 49 -6.63 -3.66 8.72
CA THR A 49 -7.34 -3.84 9.98
C THR A 49 -7.58 -5.33 10.27
N VAL A 50 -8.07 -6.08 9.28
CA VAL A 50 -8.31 -7.53 9.43
C VAL A 50 -7.01 -8.28 9.71
N LEU A 51 -5.94 -7.98 8.95
CA LEU A 51 -4.65 -8.62 9.14
C LEU A 51 -4.00 -8.28 10.48
N SER A 52 -4.23 -7.08 11.03
CA SER A 52 -3.66 -6.64 12.31
C SER A 52 -4.15 -7.48 13.51
N ILE A 53 -5.32 -8.10 13.41
CA ILE A 53 -5.89 -8.94 14.48
C ILE A 53 -4.96 -10.11 14.78
N ARG A 54 -4.35 -10.73 13.78
CA ARG A 54 -3.44 -11.88 13.94
C ARG A 54 -2.21 -11.57 14.77
N ASN A 55 -1.72 -10.33 14.70
CA ASN A 55 -0.45 -9.93 15.31
C ASN A 55 -0.63 -9.09 16.58
N LYS A 56 -1.87 -8.80 16.98
CA LYS A 56 -2.18 -7.89 18.09
C LYS A 56 -1.55 -8.34 19.42
N GLU A 57 -1.66 -9.61 19.72
CA GLU A 57 -1.12 -10.16 20.99
C GLU A 57 0.41 -10.08 21.03
N GLY A 58 1.08 -10.49 19.95
CA GLY A 58 2.54 -10.41 19.84
C GLY A 58 3.05 -8.97 19.93
N LEU A 59 2.36 -8.03 19.28
CA LEU A 59 2.68 -6.61 19.34
C LEU A 59 2.51 -6.05 20.77
N MET A 60 1.46 -6.43 21.48
CA MET A 60 1.24 -5.99 22.87
C MET A 60 2.31 -6.54 23.80
N LYS A 61 2.70 -7.82 23.67
CA LYS A 61 3.81 -8.42 24.44
C LYS A 61 5.13 -7.71 24.17
N TRP A 62 5.42 -7.41 22.91
CA TRP A 62 6.60 -6.65 22.52
C TRP A 62 6.60 -5.23 23.11
N ARG A 63 5.49 -4.49 23.02
CA ARG A 63 5.36 -3.15 23.60
C ARG A 63 5.61 -3.14 25.11
N LYS A 64 5.07 -4.11 25.84
CA LYS A 64 5.30 -4.27 27.28
C LYS A 64 6.78 -4.51 27.60
N ARG A 65 7.47 -5.26 26.74
CA ARG A 65 8.89 -5.59 26.94
C ARG A 65 9.83 -4.40 26.73
N VAL A 66 9.58 -3.60 25.68
CA VAL A 66 10.48 -2.50 25.30
C VAL A 66 10.09 -1.14 25.91
N GLY A 67 8.87 -1.01 26.39
CA GLY A 67 8.30 0.23 26.91
C GLY A 67 7.63 1.08 25.80
N ASP A 68 6.71 1.95 26.20
CA ASP A 68 5.89 2.71 25.26
C ASP A 68 6.69 3.72 24.44
N ASP A 69 7.67 4.41 25.03
CA ASP A 69 8.47 5.40 24.31
C ASP A 69 9.28 4.77 23.18
N VAL A 70 9.96 3.65 23.47
CA VAL A 70 10.71 2.89 22.46
C VAL A 70 9.76 2.32 21.41
N ALA A 71 8.65 1.73 21.82
CA ALA A 71 7.66 1.17 20.91
C ALA A 71 7.07 2.23 19.96
N ASN A 72 6.76 3.42 20.49
CA ASN A 72 6.24 4.52 19.68
C ASN A 72 7.28 5.05 18.69
N TYR A 73 8.54 5.18 19.12
CA TYR A 73 9.62 5.59 18.22
C TYR A 73 9.82 4.60 17.07
N VAL A 74 9.94 3.31 17.40
CA VAL A 74 10.11 2.24 16.40
C VAL A 74 8.92 2.18 15.42
N SER A 75 7.69 2.26 15.97
CA SER A 75 6.47 2.22 15.14
C SER A 75 6.39 3.42 14.19
N ARG A 76 6.71 4.62 14.67
CA ARG A 76 6.72 5.83 13.83
C ARG A 76 7.76 5.73 12.72
N THR A 77 8.98 5.34 13.06
CA THR A 77 10.08 5.21 12.09
C THR A 77 9.76 4.15 11.04
N ALA A 78 9.19 3.01 11.47
CA ALA A 78 8.77 1.96 10.55
C ALA A 78 7.64 2.42 9.62
N ALA A 79 6.65 3.15 10.14
CA ALA A 79 5.55 3.69 9.35
C ALA A 79 6.04 4.69 8.29
N MET A 80 6.91 5.62 8.67
CA MET A 80 7.50 6.59 7.72
C MET A 80 8.29 5.90 6.62
N ARG A 81 9.10 4.90 6.97
CA ARG A 81 9.84 4.10 6.00
C ARG A 81 8.91 3.30 5.10
N GLY A 82 7.88 2.67 5.66
CA GLY A 82 6.87 1.92 4.92
C GLY A 82 6.14 2.79 3.89
N THR A 83 5.73 3.99 4.27
CA THR A 83 5.11 4.96 3.35
C THR A 83 6.03 5.31 2.18
N LYS A 84 7.32 5.54 2.43
CA LYS A 84 8.29 5.81 1.36
C LYS A 84 8.43 4.63 0.40
N VAL A 85 8.55 3.41 0.93
CA VAL A 85 8.64 2.19 0.10
C VAL A 85 7.36 2.00 -0.71
N HIS A 86 6.20 2.24 -0.12
CA HIS A 86 4.91 2.14 -0.81
C HIS A 86 4.85 3.09 -2.02
N HIS A 87 5.21 4.36 -1.85
CA HIS A 87 5.28 5.31 -2.96
C HIS A 87 6.30 4.93 -4.03
N MET A 88 7.44 4.34 -3.63
CA MET A 88 8.41 3.82 -4.60
C MET A 88 7.83 2.67 -5.43
N CYS A 89 7.07 1.76 -4.81
CA CYS A 89 6.39 0.69 -5.52
C CYS A 89 5.33 1.23 -6.49
N GLU A 90 4.53 2.20 -6.05
CA GLU A 90 3.52 2.87 -6.87
C GLU A 90 4.14 3.54 -8.09
N ASP A 91 5.16 4.37 -7.89
CA ASP A 91 5.88 5.04 -8.97
C ASP A 91 6.50 4.04 -9.96
N TYR A 92 7.11 2.97 -9.44
CA TYR A 92 7.73 1.93 -10.27
C TYR A 92 6.70 1.21 -11.15
N LEU A 93 5.55 0.83 -10.59
CA LEU A 93 4.47 0.20 -11.34
C LEU A 93 3.82 1.16 -12.35
N ASN A 94 3.85 2.46 -12.09
CA ASN A 94 3.40 3.51 -13.01
C ASN A 94 4.46 3.90 -14.06
N ASN A 95 5.57 3.19 -14.13
CA ASN A 95 6.68 3.48 -15.05
C ASN A 95 7.33 4.85 -14.83
N GLU A 96 7.23 5.40 -13.63
CA GLU A 96 7.82 6.69 -13.28
C GLU A 96 9.34 6.62 -13.12
N ASN A 97 10.00 7.77 -13.24
CA ASN A 97 11.44 7.86 -13.06
C ASN A 97 11.83 7.66 -11.58
N MET A 98 12.59 6.61 -11.29
CA MET A 98 13.01 6.22 -9.95
C MET A 98 14.25 6.96 -9.41
N GLU A 99 14.90 7.82 -10.22
CA GLU A 99 16.11 8.54 -9.82
C GLU A 99 15.92 9.38 -8.55
N ARG A 100 14.75 10.00 -8.41
CA ARG A 100 14.41 10.83 -7.24
C ARG A 100 14.43 10.07 -5.92
N HIS A 101 14.23 8.75 -5.96
CA HIS A 101 14.16 7.88 -4.77
C HIS A 101 15.53 7.37 -4.31
N LYS A 102 16.54 7.39 -5.15
CA LYS A 102 17.89 6.86 -4.84
C LYS A 102 18.55 7.51 -3.63
N LYS A 103 18.20 8.76 -3.33
CA LYS A 103 18.68 9.51 -2.15
C LYS A 103 18.19 8.91 -0.82
N GLU A 104 17.11 8.17 -0.83
CA GLU A 104 16.51 7.54 0.34
C GLU A 104 17.09 6.13 0.53
N PHE A 105 18.34 6.05 1.01
CA PHE A 105 19.15 4.83 0.98
C PHE A 105 18.43 3.56 1.47
N LEU A 106 17.93 3.54 2.72
CA LEU A 106 17.30 2.35 3.28
C LEU A 106 15.92 2.03 2.66
N PRO A 107 15.00 2.98 2.51
CA PRO A 107 13.75 2.72 1.79
C PRO A 107 13.98 2.23 0.36
N TYR A 108 14.95 2.80 -0.35
CA TYR A 108 15.28 2.40 -1.71
C TYR A 108 15.86 0.98 -1.79
N ALA A 109 16.71 0.59 -0.84
CA ALA A 109 17.22 -0.78 -0.76
C ALA A 109 16.12 -1.81 -0.50
N LEU A 110 15.16 -1.49 0.37
CA LEU A 110 13.98 -2.33 0.63
C LEU A 110 13.09 -2.42 -0.60
N PHE A 111 12.84 -1.29 -1.28
CA PHE A 111 12.10 -1.26 -2.54
C PHE A 111 12.77 -2.17 -3.60
N ASN A 112 14.09 -2.09 -3.79
CA ASN A 112 14.79 -2.94 -4.76
C ASN A 112 14.58 -4.43 -4.50
N GLN A 113 14.59 -4.86 -3.22
CA GLN A 113 14.29 -6.25 -2.88
C GLN A 113 12.86 -6.66 -3.27
N LEU A 114 11.88 -5.77 -3.10
CA LEU A 114 10.51 -6.00 -3.52
C LEU A 114 10.39 -6.02 -5.06
N ALA A 115 11.06 -5.08 -5.73
CA ALA A 115 11.05 -5.00 -7.18
C ALA A 115 11.59 -6.29 -7.80
N ASP A 116 12.74 -6.77 -7.32
CA ASP A 116 13.41 -7.95 -7.88
C ASP A 116 12.67 -9.26 -7.58
N LYS A 117 12.02 -9.38 -6.43
CA LYS A 117 11.43 -10.65 -5.96
C LYS A 117 9.92 -10.76 -6.20
N ALA A 118 9.21 -9.67 -6.25
CA ALA A 118 7.75 -9.64 -6.31
C ALA A 118 7.21 -8.81 -7.47
N LEU A 119 7.56 -7.52 -7.54
CA LEU A 119 6.97 -6.61 -8.52
C LEU A 119 7.34 -6.97 -9.96
N CYS A 120 8.51 -7.58 -10.19
CA CYS A 120 8.92 -8.06 -11.51
C CYS A 120 7.99 -9.13 -12.11
N ASN A 121 7.14 -9.75 -11.29
CA ASN A 121 6.16 -10.74 -11.73
C ASN A 121 4.77 -10.14 -11.99
N ILE A 122 4.59 -8.84 -11.77
CA ILE A 122 3.34 -8.13 -12.03
C ILE A 122 3.37 -7.63 -13.47
N ASP A 123 2.26 -7.78 -14.17
CA ASP A 123 2.00 -7.16 -15.48
C ASP A 123 0.50 -7.02 -15.69
N ASN A 124 0.12 -6.33 -16.77
CA ASN A 124 -1.28 -6.08 -17.12
C ASN A 124 -2.06 -5.44 -15.95
N ILE A 125 -1.57 -4.32 -15.45
CA ILE A 125 -2.14 -3.63 -14.29
C ILE A 125 -3.51 -3.03 -14.66
N TYR A 126 -4.55 -3.48 -13.97
CA TYR A 126 -5.92 -3.02 -14.18
C TYR A 126 -6.21 -1.71 -13.44
N ALA A 127 -5.83 -1.63 -12.20
CA ALA A 127 -6.02 -0.47 -11.36
C ALA A 127 -5.00 -0.46 -10.21
N GLN A 128 -4.72 0.72 -9.70
CA GLN A 128 -3.76 0.97 -8.64
C GLN A 128 -4.31 2.08 -7.74
N GLU A 129 -4.29 1.88 -6.43
CA GLU A 129 -4.77 2.86 -5.44
C GLU A 129 -6.22 3.33 -5.65
N CYS A 130 -7.10 2.42 -6.06
CA CYS A 130 -8.52 2.69 -6.26
C CYS A 130 -9.37 2.43 -5.01
#